data_dce32204a94e8003c7d9ae0562c3f6ee
#
_entry.id   dce32204a94e8003c7d9ae0562c3f6ee
#
_cell.length_a   1.000
_cell.length_b   1.000
_cell.length_c   1.000
_cell.angle_alpha   90.00
_cell.angle_beta   90.00
_cell.angle_gamma   90.00
#
_symmetry.space_group_name_H-M   'P 1'
#
loop_
_entity.id
_entity.type
_entity.pdbx_description
1 polymer ?
#
loop_
_entity_poly.entity_id
_entity_poly.type
_entity_poly.pdbx_seq_one_letter_code
_entity_poly.pdbx_strand_id
1 'polypeptide(L)'
;VIYIASLCVFSSCANEFNQVYKTTDFNYKYEYAKECFLNKKYQRASILLQDVVVQQKGTDNAQECLYMLGMAQYLNKEYDLAAQTFKKYYSSYPKGVYAENAEFYIGQSLYMSTPEPRLDQTQTIAAIAAFQEYLDLFPDANHKTEAQQRLFALQDKLIKKELYSAQLYFDLGTYFGNCGPGENNYDACIITAQNALKDYPYSAMREDFALLIMKSKYELATQSIEEKKLERYQDAEDECYGFINEYPESKSRTLAEKYIKKCQEITKNKS
;
A
#
# COMPACT_ATOMS: atom_id res chain seq x y z
N VAL A 1 -38.87 31.25 12.83
CA VAL A 1 -38.88 31.71 11.40
C VAL A 1 -37.60 31.32 10.70
N ILE A 2 -36.42 31.39 11.35
CA ILE A 2 -35.10 31.05 10.73
C ILE A 2 -34.93 29.55 10.43
N TYR A 3 -35.51 28.64 11.21
CA TYR A 3 -35.42 27.18 11.02
C TYR A 3 -36.24 26.67 9.82
N ILE A 4 -37.34 27.34 9.47
CA ILE A 4 -38.21 26.92 8.35
C ILE A 4 -37.59 27.32 6.99
N ALA A 5 -36.88 28.45 6.93
CA ALA A 5 -36.19 28.88 5.71
C ALA A 5 -35.02 27.95 5.31
N SER A 6 -34.31 27.38 6.29
CA SER A 6 -33.23 26.41 6.02
C SER A 6 -33.71 25.09 5.43
N LEU A 7 -34.87 24.57 5.84
CA LEU A 7 -35.44 23.33 5.31
C LEU A 7 -35.94 23.47 3.84
N CYS A 8 -36.42 24.66 3.45
CA CYS A 8 -36.90 24.88 2.09
C CYS A 8 -35.78 24.92 1.03
N VAL A 9 -34.57 25.34 1.40
CA VAL A 9 -33.45 25.40 0.47
C VAL A 9 -32.94 24.01 0.13
N PHE A 10 -32.93 23.08 1.09
CA PHE A 10 -32.48 21.69 0.85
C PHE A 10 -33.49 20.89 0.00
N SER A 11 -34.77 21.13 0.12
CA SER A 11 -35.80 20.44 -0.68
C SER A 11 -35.82 20.90 -2.15
N SER A 12 -35.51 22.18 -2.43
CA SER A 12 -35.43 22.73 -3.78
C SER A 12 -34.29 22.11 -4.59
N CYS A 13 -33.07 22.05 -4.04
CA CYS A 13 -31.91 21.45 -4.70
C CYS A 13 -32.03 19.93 -4.97
N ALA A 14 -32.77 19.21 -4.14
CA ALA A 14 -33.01 17.78 -4.36
C ALA A 14 -34.00 17.55 -5.50
N ASN A 15 -35.01 18.42 -5.64
CA ASN A 15 -36.03 18.35 -6.68
C ASN A 15 -35.44 18.67 -8.06
N GLU A 16 -34.56 19.68 -8.14
CA GLU A 16 -33.87 20.06 -9.36
C GLU A 16 -32.96 18.95 -9.89
N PHE A 17 -32.10 18.36 -9.02
CA PHE A 17 -31.26 17.23 -9.40
C PHE A 17 -32.07 16.05 -9.95
N ASN A 18 -33.21 15.70 -9.32
CA ASN A 18 -34.08 14.62 -9.77
C ASN A 18 -34.71 14.91 -11.14
N GLN A 19 -35.02 16.18 -11.45
CA GLN A 19 -35.50 16.58 -12.77
C GLN A 19 -34.43 16.42 -13.84
N VAL A 20 -33.18 16.91 -13.54
CA VAL A 20 -32.06 16.76 -14.44
C VAL A 20 -31.68 15.30 -14.65
N TYR A 21 -31.69 14.49 -13.60
CA TYR A 21 -31.39 13.05 -13.70
C TYR A 21 -32.33 12.33 -14.66
N LYS A 22 -33.63 12.68 -14.66
CA LYS A 22 -34.67 12.06 -15.51
C LYS A 22 -34.73 12.62 -16.92
N THR A 23 -34.07 13.77 -17.22
CA THR A 23 -34.13 14.35 -18.56
C THR A 23 -33.38 13.49 -19.58
N THR A 24 -33.88 13.52 -20.82
CA THR A 24 -33.20 12.94 -22.00
C THR A 24 -32.37 13.96 -22.76
N ASP A 25 -32.32 15.23 -22.31
CA ASP A 25 -31.42 16.25 -22.84
C ASP A 25 -30.02 16.06 -22.22
N PHE A 26 -29.16 15.33 -22.93
CA PHE A 26 -27.81 15.02 -22.47
C PHE A 26 -26.87 16.21 -22.47
N ASN A 27 -27.13 17.25 -23.28
CA ASN A 27 -26.34 18.48 -23.24
C ASN A 27 -26.64 19.27 -21.97
N TYR A 28 -27.91 19.41 -21.64
CA TYR A 28 -28.33 20.06 -20.39
C TYR A 28 -27.81 19.25 -19.17
N LYS A 29 -27.94 17.92 -19.21
CA LYS A 29 -27.40 17.02 -18.16
C LYS A 29 -25.89 17.21 -17.98
N TYR A 30 -25.14 17.35 -19.08
CA TYR A 30 -23.68 17.57 -19.04
C TYR A 30 -23.34 18.91 -18.39
N GLU A 31 -23.97 20.00 -18.81
CA GLU A 31 -23.72 21.32 -18.22
C GLU A 31 -24.05 21.37 -16.73
N TYR A 32 -25.15 20.77 -16.32
CA TYR A 32 -25.49 20.66 -14.89
C TYR A 32 -24.51 19.75 -14.12
N ALA A 33 -23.98 18.70 -14.73
CA ALA A 33 -22.94 17.87 -14.13
C ALA A 33 -21.62 18.64 -13.92
N LYS A 34 -21.24 19.50 -14.86
CA LYS A 34 -20.09 20.44 -14.71
C LYS A 34 -20.32 21.40 -13.55
N GLU A 35 -21.52 21.96 -13.44
CA GLU A 35 -21.87 22.83 -12.32
C GLU A 35 -21.80 22.07 -10.98
N CYS A 36 -22.31 20.85 -10.90
CA CYS A 36 -22.17 20.01 -9.73
C CYS A 36 -20.71 19.74 -9.37
N PHE A 37 -19.87 19.49 -10.36
CA PHE A 37 -18.43 19.25 -10.16
C PHE A 37 -17.73 20.50 -9.61
N LEU A 38 -17.97 21.67 -10.19
CA LEU A 38 -17.41 22.95 -9.73
C LEU A 38 -17.85 23.28 -8.30
N ASN A 39 -19.10 22.97 -7.96
CA ASN A 39 -19.66 23.14 -6.62
C ASN A 39 -19.28 22.02 -5.64
N LYS A 40 -18.31 21.16 -6.00
CA LYS A 40 -17.81 20.02 -5.20
C LYS A 40 -18.88 18.97 -4.81
N LYS A 41 -20.00 18.95 -5.56
CA LYS A 41 -21.06 17.94 -5.43
C LYS A 41 -20.71 16.70 -6.26
N TYR A 42 -19.54 16.11 -5.97
CA TYR A 42 -18.91 15.08 -6.81
C TYR A 42 -19.77 13.84 -7.03
N GLN A 43 -20.50 13.40 -6.00
CA GLN A 43 -21.42 12.27 -6.15
C GLN A 43 -22.51 12.56 -7.21
N ARG A 44 -23.11 13.76 -7.19
CA ARG A 44 -24.12 14.13 -8.19
C ARG A 44 -23.51 14.24 -9.58
N ALA A 45 -22.32 14.85 -9.67
CA ALA A 45 -21.60 14.92 -10.94
C ALA A 45 -21.29 13.53 -11.50
N SER A 46 -20.78 12.60 -10.69
CA SER A 46 -20.49 11.22 -11.09
C SER A 46 -21.72 10.50 -11.62
N ILE A 47 -22.86 10.59 -10.92
CA ILE A 47 -24.12 9.94 -11.34
C ILE A 47 -24.58 10.45 -12.71
N LEU A 48 -24.55 11.78 -12.94
CA LEU A 48 -24.99 12.36 -14.22
C LEU A 48 -24.00 12.04 -15.35
N LEU A 49 -22.70 12.13 -15.07
CA LEU A 49 -21.65 11.88 -16.07
C LEU A 49 -21.64 10.41 -16.53
N GLN A 50 -22.03 9.45 -15.69
CA GLN A 50 -22.15 8.05 -16.11
C GLN A 50 -23.14 7.87 -17.27
N ASP A 51 -24.27 8.58 -17.25
CA ASP A 51 -25.25 8.57 -18.35
C ASP A 51 -24.70 9.32 -19.56
N VAL A 52 -24.12 10.51 -19.34
CA VAL A 52 -23.66 11.42 -20.39
C VAL A 52 -22.53 10.82 -21.20
N VAL A 53 -21.53 10.16 -20.56
CA VAL A 53 -20.37 9.54 -21.23
C VAL A 53 -20.78 8.57 -22.35
N VAL A 54 -21.88 7.85 -22.18
CA VAL A 54 -22.36 6.89 -23.18
C VAL A 54 -22.87 7.63 -24.42
N GLN A 55 -23.57 8.73 -24.23
CA GLN A 55 -24.21 9.51 -25.32
C GLN A 55 -23.23 10.46 -26.02
N GLN A 56 -22.23 10.97 -25.30
CA GLN A 56 -21.22 11.86 -25.85
C GLN A 56 -20.13 11.12 -26.65
N LYS A 57 -20.18 9.81 -26.75
CA LYS A 57 -19.19 9.02 -27.48
C LYS A 57 -19.13 9.46 -28.95
N GLY A 58 -17.93 9.87 -29.39
CA GLY A 58 -17.69 10.38 -30.75
C GLY A 58 -17.94 11.87 -30.94
N THR A 59 -18.30 12.61 -29.89
CA THR A 59 -18.39 14.09 -29.91
C THR A 59 -17.09 14.74 -29.41
N ASP A 60 -16.96 16.05 -29.62
CA ASP A 60 -15.82 16.83 -29.14
C ASP A 60 -15.72 16.81 -27.59
N ASN A 61 -16.84 16.68 -26.90
CA ASN A 61 -16.89 16.65 -25.43
C ASN A 61 -16.57 15.26 -24.83
N ALA A 62 -16.43 14.22 -25.65
CA ALA A 62 -16.29 12.84 -25.17
C ALA A 62 -15.08 12.64 -24.23
N GLN A 63 -13.95 13.24 -24.56
CA GLN A 63 -12.73 13.13 -23.74
C GLN A 63 -12.89 13.84 -22.40
N GLU A 64 -13.36 15.09 -22.43
CA GLU A 64 -13.56 15.89 -21.22
C GLU A 64 -14.56 15.24 -20.29
N CYS A 65 -15.69 14.77 -20.84
CA CYS A 65 -16.74 14.08 -20.07
C CYS A 65 -16.21 12.81 -19.35
N LEU A 66 -15.47 11.96 -20.06
CA LEU A 66 -14.92 10.73 -19.48
C LEU A 66 -13.85 11.03 -18.43
N TYR A 67 -12.97 12.00 -18.68
CA TYR A 67 -11.98 12.41 -17.69
C TYR A 67 -12.64 13.03 -16.45
N MET A 68 -13.62 13.91 -16.64
CA MET A 68 -14.39 14.53 -15.54
C MET A 68 -15.14 13.48 -14.72
N LEU A 69 -15.67 12.43 -15.33
CA LEU A 69 -16.26 11.29 -14.60
C LEU A 69 -15.23 10.63 -13.68
N GLY A 70 -14.04 10.31 -14.18
CA GLY A 70 -12.95 9.76 -13.37
C GLY A 70 -12.57 10.67 -12.21
N MET A 71 -12.45 11.98 -12.47
CA MET A 71 -12.15 12.97 -11.42
C MET A 71 -13.28 13.10 -10.38
N ALA A 72 -14.54 13.06 -10.81
CA ALA A 72 -15.69 13.11 -9.90
C ALA A 72 -15.71 11.88 -8.97
N GLN A 73 -15.46 10.70 -9.51
CA GLN A 73 -15.34 9.45 -8.75
C GLN A 73 -14.16 9.51 -7.76
N TYR A 74 -12.98 9.97 -8.23
CA TYR A 74 -11.79 10.11 -7.37
C TYR A 74 -12.03 11.07 -6.21
N LEU A 75 -12.59 12.25 -6.47
CA LEU A 75 -12.88 13.26 -5.46
C LEU A 75 -14.04 12.86 -4.53
N ASN A 76 -14.92 11.96 -5.00
CA ASN A 76 -15.95 11.32 -4.18
C ASN A 76 -15.42 10.10 -3.39
N LYS A 77 -14.12 9.78 -3.49
CA LYS A 77 -13.44 8.64 -2.84
C LYS A 77 -13.89 7.27 -3.36
N GLU A 78 -14.47 7.21 -4.54
CA GLU A 78 -14.83 5.98 -5.26
C GLU A 78 -13.60 5.51 -6.07
N TYR A 79 -12.51 5.21 -5.36
CA TYR A 79 -11.20 5.04 -5.97
C TYR A 79 -11.11 3.90 -6.98
N ASP A 80 -11.73 2.76 -6.69
CA ASP A 80 -11.73 1.61 -7.61
C ASP A 80 -12.46 1.91 -8.92
N LEU A 81 -13.58 2.65 -8.84
CA LEU A 81 -14.31 3.12 -10.03
C LEU A 81 -13.51 4.18 -10.79
N ALA A 82 -12.86 5.10 -10.07
CA ALA A 82 -12.01 6.12 -10.67
C ALA A 82 -10.86 5.48 -11.47
N ALA A 83 -10.15 4.51 -10.89
CA ALA A 83 -9.07 3.79 -11.58
C ALA A 83 -9.57 3.11 -12.87
N GLN A 84 -10.72 2.46 -12.84
CA GLN A 84 -11.33 1.84 -14.02
C GLN A 84 -11.71 2.88 -15.08
N THR A 85 -12.27 4.03 -14.66
CA THR A 85 -12.67 5.11 -15.57
C THR A 85 -11.46 5.76 -16.22
N PHE A 86 -10.39 6.04 -15.47
CA PHE A 86 -9.15 6.57 -16.04
C PHE A 86 -8.46 5.58 -16.98
N LYS A 87 -8.46 4.29 -16.65
CA LYS A 87 -7.97 3.24 -17.54
C LYS A 87 -8.77 3.18 -18.84
N LYS A 88 -10.10 3.34 -18.76
CA LYS A 88 -10.96 3.45 -19.94
C LYS A 88 -10.65 4.69 -20.75
N TYR A 89 -10.38 5.84 -20.09
CA TYR A 89 -9.95 7.06 -20.76
C TYR A 89 -8.67 6.84 -21.56
N TYR A 90 -7.62 6.35 -20.90
CA TYR A 90 -6.31 6.14 -21.55
C TYR A 90 -6.40 5.14 -22.70
N SER A 91 -7.13 4.05 -22.54
CA SER A 91 -7.36 3.06 -23.61
C SER A 91 -8.12 3.65 -24.82
N SER A 92 -9.04 4.60 -24.59
CA SER A 92 -9.82 5.22 -25.66
C SER A 92 -9.11 6.40 -26.32
N TYR A 93 -8.31 7.13 -25.54
CA TYR A 93 -7.68 8.39 -25.94
C TYR A 93 -6.20 8.46 -25.50
N PRO A 94 -5.30 7.55 -25.97
CA PRO A 94 -3.92 7.49 -25.50
C PRO A 94 -3.08 8.73 -25.89
N LYS A 95 -3.56 9.52 -26.85
CA LYS A 95 -2.99 10.81 -27.26
C LYS A 95 -3.89 11.99 -26.90
N GLY A 96 -4.88 11.78 -26.05
CA GLY A 96 -5.82 12.81 -25.62
C GLY A 96 -5.16 13.83 -24.71
N VAL A 97 -5.81 15.00 -24.58
CA VAL A 97 -5.31 16.13 -23.76
C VAL A 97 -5.06 15.74 -22.31
N TYR A 98 -5.84 14.77 -21.78
CA TYR A 98 -5.75 14.32 -20.39
C TYR A 98 -5.07 12.95 -20.25
N ALA A 99 -4.39 12.43 -21.28
CA ALA A 99 -3.82 11.07 -21.29
C ALA A 99 -2.80 10.88 -20.17
N GLU A 100 -1.84 11.81 -20.01
CA GLU A 100 -0.86 11.80 -18.92
C GLU A 100 -1.52 11.83 -17.54
N ASN A 101 -2.46 12.77 -17.34
CA ASN A 101 -3.16 12.89 -16.07
C ASN A 101 -4.00 11.64 -15.77
N ALA A 102 -4.69 11.08 -16.76
CA ALA A 102 -5.48 9.87 -16.58
C ALA A 102 -4.61 8.70 -16.13
N GLU A 103 -3.44 8.51 -16.77
CA GLU A 103 -2.51 7.46 -16.40
C GLU A 103 -1.96 7.64 -14.98
N PHE A 104 -1.58 8.86 -14.61
CA PHE A 104 -1.21 9.17 -13.23
C PHE A 104 -2.34 8.84 -12.24
N TYR A 105 -3.57 9.24 -12.55
CA TYR A 105 -4.72 9.02 -11.66
C TYR A 105 -5.17 7.56 -11.58
N ILE A 106 -4.78 6.67 -12.52
CA ILE A 106 -4.91 5.22 -12.32
C ILE A 106 -4.10 4.80 -11.10
N GLY A 107 -2.80 5.10 -11.10
CA GLY A 107 -1.91 4.78 -9.98
C GLY A 107 -2.35 5.44 -8.68
N GLN A 108 -2.72 6.72 -8.73
CA GLN A 108 -3.12 7.48 -7.56
C GLN A 108 -4.44 6.97 -6.95
N SER A 109 -5.40 6.54 -7.76
CA SER A 109 -6.65 5.95 -7.29
C SER A 109 -6.38 4.60 -6.61
N LEU A 110 -5.59 3.73 -7.24
CA LEU A 110 -5.17 2.46 -6.64
C LEU A 110 -4.40 2.68 -5.33
N TYR A 111 -3.51 3.67 -5.28
CA TYR A 111 -2.79 4.04 -4.06
C TYR A 111 -3.73 4.40 -2.91
N MET A 112 -4.77 5.19 -3.19
CA MET A 112 -5.75 5.60 -2.19
C MET A 112 -6.64 4.46 -1.70
N SER A 113 -6.78 3.37 -2.46
CA SER A 113 -7.54 2.17 -2.07
C SER A 113 -6.67 1.10 -1.40
N THR A 114 -5.34 1.30 -1.30
CA THR A 114 -4.47 0.29 -0.68
C THR A 114 -4.76 0.11 0.81
N PRO A 115 -4.87 -1.13 1.29
CA PRO A 115 -5.16 -1.42 2.69
C PRO A 115 -3.94 -1.20 3.60
N GLU A 116 -4.13 -1.41 4.91
CA GLU A 116 -3.03 -1.45 5.87
C GLU A 116 -2.07 -2.63 5.60
N PRO A 117 -0.78 -2.54 6.01
CA PRO A 117 0.23 -3.55 5.71
C PRO A 117 -0.10 -4.98 6.16
N ARG A 118 -0.89 -5.15 7.21
CA ARG A 118 -1.27 -6.48 7.74
C ARG A 118 -2.31 -7.23 6.90
N LEU A 119 -3.00 -6.51 6.02
CA LEU A 119 -4.03 -7.07 5.15
C LEU A 119 -3.44 -7.58 3.83
N ASP A 120 -4.29 -8.11 2.96
CA ASP A 120 -3.90 -8.49 1.61
C ASP A 120 -3.38 -7.28 0.82
N GLN A 121 -2.23 -7.44 0.16
CA GLN A 121 -1.54 -6.35 -0.53
C GLN A 121 -1.69 -6.40 -2.07
N THR A 122 -2.67 -7.12 -2.59
CA THR A 122 -2.94 -7.20 -4.04
C THR A 122 -3.14 -5.81 -4.65
N GLN A 123 -3.88 -4.93 -3.98
CA GLN A 123 -4.09 -3.55 -4.42
C GLN A 123 -2.79 -2.72 -4.38
N THR A 124 -1.92 -2.98 -3.40
CA THR A 124 -0.61 -2.30 -3.30
C THR A 124 0.29 -2.67 -4.48
N ILE A 125 0.32 -3.96 -4.86
CA ILE A 125 1.08 -4.45 -6.00
C ILE A 125 0.52 -3.86 -7.31
N ALA A 126 -0.80 -3.77 -7.45
CA ALA A 126 -1.45 -3.15 -8.60
C ALA A 126 -1.12 -1.64 -8.70
N ALA A 127 -1.09 -0.93 -7.57
CA ALA A 127 -0.70 0.48 -7.53
C ALA A 127 0.77 0.70 -7.92
N ILE A 128 1.68 -0.17 -7.47
CA ILE A 128 3.10 -0.15 -7.87
C ILE A 128 3.23 -0.31 -9.38
N ALA A 129 2.57 -1.32 -9.95
CA ALA A 129 2.61 -1.56 -11.39
C ALA A 129 2.09 -0.36 -12.20
N ALA A 130 0.98 0.26 -11.76
CA ALA A 130 0.40 1.42 -12.42
C ALA A 130 1.34 2.65 -12.39
N PHE A 131 2.02 2.92 -11.26
CA PHE A 131 2.98 4.02 -11.22
C PHE A 131 4.26 3.74 -12.00
N GLN A 132 4.71 2.49 -12.07
CA GLN A 132 5.83 2.10 -12.94
C GLN A 132 5.47 2.32 -14.41
N GLU A 133 4.31 1.84 -14.85
CA GLU A 133 3.79 2.07 -16.20
C GLU A 133 3.69 3.57 -16.53
N TYR A 134 3.15 4.39 -15.61
CA TYR A 134 3.12 5.84 -15.78
C TYR A 134 4.50 6.45 -15.98
N LEU A 135 5.50 6.08 -15.19
CA LEU A 135 6.86 6.61 -15.29
C LEU A 135 7.58 6.16 -16.56
N ASP A 136 7.28 4.96 -17.05
CA ASP A 136 7.83 4.44 -18.30
C ASP A 136 7.23 5.14 -19.51
N LEU A 137 5.92 5.40 -19.49
CA LEU A 137 5.20 6.07 -20.58
C LEU A 137 5.49 7.58 -20.64
N PHE A 138 5.68 8.21 -19.49
CA PHE A 138 5.83 9.66 -19.34
C PHE A 138 7.06 10.04 -18.51
N PRO A 139 8.29 9.82 -19.01
CA PRO A 139 9.53 10.01 -18.24
C PRO A 139 9.79 11.46 -17.82
N ASP A 140 9.23 12.43 -18.54
CA ASP A 140 9.38 13.88 -18.28
C ASP A 140 8.07 14.54 -17.80
N ALA A 141 7.15 13.76 -17.28
CA ALA A 141 5.83 14.20 -16.87
C ALA A 141 5.82 15.10 -15.62
N ASN A 142 4.76 15.90 -15.50
CA ASN A 142 4.59 16.83 -14.37
C ASN A 142 4.48 16.12 -13.02
N HIS A 143 3.88 14.92 -12.98
CA HIS A 143 3.66 14.13 -11.76
C HIS A 143 4.78 13.12 -11.46
N LYS A 144 5.91 13.16 -12.18
CA LYS A 144 7.02 12.20 -12.01
C LYS A 144 7.48 12.09 -10.55
N THR A 145 7.77 13.21 -9.92
CA THR A 145 8.26 13.24 -8.54
C THR A 145 7.23 12.66 -7.56
N GLU A 146 5.97 13.00 -7.75
CA GLU A 146 4.89 12.48 -6.91
C GLU A 146 4.72 10.97 -7.11
N ALA A 147 4.72 10.48 -8.35
CA ALA A 147 4.65 9.05 -8.66
C ALA A 147 5.80 8.27 -8.02
N GLN A 148 7.03 8.78 -8.08
CA GLN A 148 8.19 8.18 -7.41
C GLN A 148 8.01 8.12 -5.88
N GLN A 149 7.52 9.20 -5.26
CA GLN A 149 7.24 9.21 -3.82
C GLN A 149 6.17 8.18 -3.44
N ARG A 150 5.12 8.03 -4.26
CA ARG A 150 4.09 7.00 -4.05
C ARG A 150 4.67 5.59 -4.18
N LEU A 151 5.53 5.34 -5.16
CA LEU A 151 6.23 4.06 -5.30
C LEU A 151 7.02 3.70 -4.05
N PHE A 152 7.83 4.62 -3.52
CA PHE A 152 8.56 4.38 -2.28
C PHE A 152 7.64 4.07 -1.11
N ALA A 153 6.55 4.83 -0.94
CA ALA A 153 5.58 4.59 0.13
C ALA A 153 4.88 3.22 0.01
N LEU A 154 4.61 2.76 -1.22
CA LEU A 154 4.02 1.44 -1.47
C LEU A 154 5.02 0.31 -1.20
N GLN A 155 6.28 0.48 -1.60
CA GLN A 155 7.35 -0.48 -1.31
C GLN A 155 7.56 -0.61 0.20
N ASP A 156 7.64 0.51 0.93
CA ASP A 156 7.73 0.50 2.40
C ASP A 156 6.54 -0.22 3.05
N LYS A 157 5.34 -0.12 2.47
CA LYS A 157 4.17 -0.85 2.93
C LYS A 157 4.34 -2.36 2.79
N LEU A 158 4.89 -2.85 1.66
CA LEU A 158 5.19 -4.27 1.46
C LEU A 158 6.27 -4.76 2.43
N ILE A 159 7.35 -3.99 2.59
CA ILE A 159 8.43 -4.30 3.53
C ILE A 159 7.88 -4.40 4.96
N LYS A 160 7.01 -3.48 5.34
CA LYS A 160 6.37 -3.48 6.66
C LYS A 160 5.47 -4.69 6.87
N LYS A 161 4.83 -5.21 5.82
CA LYS A 161 4.11 -6.49 5.89
C LYS A 161 5.04 -7.64 6.24
N GLU A 162 6.20 -7.74 5.56
CA GLU A 162 7.19 -8.77 5.85
C GLU A 162 7.72 -8.66 7.29
N LEU A 163 7.96 -7.43 7.76
CA LEU A 163 8.37 -7.20 9.14
C LEU A 163 7.31 -7.67 10.14
N TYR A 164 6.05 -7.38 9.89
CA TYR A 164 4.96 -7.87 10.75
C TYR A 164 4.82 -9.40 10.71
N SER A 165 5.07 -10.02 9.55
CA SER A 165 5.06 -11.48 9.42
C SER A 165 6.21 -12.11 10.22
N ALA A 166 7.43 -11.58 10.09
CA ALA A 166 8.58 -12.03 10.85
C ALA A 166 8.36 -11.85 12.37
N GLN A 167 7.84 -10.69 12.79
CA GLN A 167 7.52 -10.42 14.20
C GLN A 167 6.46 -11.39 14.72
N LEU A 168 5.43 -11.70 13.94
CA LEU A 168 4.41 -12.67 14.33
C LEU A 168 5.01 -14.06 14.56
N TYR A 169 5.88 -14.54 13.66
CA TYR A 169 6.59 -15.80 13.86
C TYR A 169 7.44 -15.78 15.12
N PHE A 170 8.17 -14.69 15.38
CA PHE A 170 8.93 -14.53 16.61
C PHE A 170 8.02 -14.62 17.87
N ASP A 171 6.89 -13.92 17.86
CA ASP A 171 5.96 -13.89 18.99
C ASP A 171 5.26 -15.23 19.22
N LEU A 172 5.04 -16.03 18.17
CA LEU A 172 4.51 -17.38 18.25
C LEU A 172 5.53 -18.36 18.87
N GLY A 173 6.83 -18.13 18.66
CA GLY A 173 7.89 -18.91 19.29
C GLY A 173 7.73 -20.43 19.11
N THR A 174 7.48 -21.15 20.19
CA THR A 174 7.29 -22.61 20.23
C THR A 174 5.83 -23.08 20.12
N TYR A 175 4.93 -22.18 19.77
CA TYR A 175 3.52 -22.57 19.61
C TYR A 175 3.33 -23.55 18.45
N PHE A 176 2.83 -24.77 18.76
CA PHE A 176 2.74 -25.90 17.83
C PHE A 176 1.63 -25.80 16.78
N GLY A 177 0.73 -24.84 16.85
CA GLY A 177 -0.45 -24.79 15.99
C GLY A 177 -0.15 -24.61 14.50
N ASN A 178 1.06 -24.14 14.14
CA ASN A 178 1.41 -23.77 12.78
C ASN A 178 2.67 -24.46 12.23
N CYS A 179 3.31 -25.34 13.03
CA CYS A 179 4.56 -25.98 12.63
C CYS A 179 4.37 -27.46 12.40
N GLY A 180 5.00 -28.03 11.38
CA GLY A 180 5.14 -29.46 11.20
C GLY A 180 6.04 -30.10 12.26
N PRO A 181 6.12 -31.45 12.33
CA PRO A 181 7.01 -32.11 13.25
C PRO A 181 8.47 -31.71 13.06
N GLY A 182 9.05 -31.04 14.06
CA GLY A 182 10.44 -30.58 14.04
C GLY A 182 10.65 -29.16 13.50
N GLU A 183 9.59 -28.47 13.07
CA GLU A 183 9.62 -27.07 12.69
C GLU A 183 9.41 -26.16 13.91
N ASN A 184 9.92 -24.92 13.82
CA ASN A 184 9.82 -23.92 14.88
C ASN A 184 9.54 -22.56 14.27
N ASN A 185 8.67 -21.77 14.91
CA ASN A 185 8.35 -20.43 14.42
C ASN A 185 9.56 -19.47 14.43
N TYR A 186 10.57 -19.71 15.28
CA TYR A 186 11.83 -18.93 15.22
C TYR A 186 12.58 -19.18 13.91
N ASP A 187 12.61 -20.41 13.37
CA ASP A 187 13.18 -20.71 12.06
C ASP A 187 12.39 -19.97 10.95
N ALA A 188 11.05 -19.98 11.03
CA ALA A 188 10.21 -19.24 10.09
C ALA A 188 10.46 -17.72 10.17
N CYS A 189 10.66 -17.17 11.37
CA CYS A 189 11.04 -15.76 11.56
C CYS A 189 12.38 -15.44 10.88
N ILE A 190 13.40 -16.27 11.11
CA ILE A 190 14.73 -16.10 10.51
C ILE A 190 14.64 -16.10 9.00
N ILE A 191 13.97 -17.10 8.41
CA ILE A 191 13.82 -17.22 6.95
C ILE A 191 13.08 -16.01 6.37
N THR A 192 11.97 -15.61 6.99
CA THR A 192 11.18 -14.45 6.52
C THR A 192 12.02 -13.16 6.57
N ALA A 193 12.72 -12.93 7.68
CA ALA A 193 13.55 -11.74 7.83
C ALA A 193 14.76 -11.73 6.89
N GLN A 194 15.42 -12.87 6.67
CA GLN A 194 16.53 -13.00 5.71
C GLN A 194 16.08 -12.76 4.28
N ASN A 195 14.93 -13.29 3.87
CA ASN A 195 14.36 -13.02 2.56
C ASN A 195 14.06 -11.54 2.38
N ALA A 196 13.46 -10.89 3.38
CA ALA A 196 13.20 -9.45 3.34
C ALA A 196 14.49 -8.62 3.21
N LEU A 197 15.56 -8.97 3.95
CA LEU A 197 16.87 -8.30 3.82
C LEU A 197 17.50 -8.46 2.44
N LYS A 198 17.29 -9.62 1.79
CA LYS A 198 17.75 -9.89 0.44
C LYS A 198 16.95 -9.13 -0.62
N ASP A 199 15.62 -9.15 -0.50
CA ASP A 199 14.72 -8.55 -1.49
C ASP A 199 14.68 -7.01 -1.40
N TYR A 200 14.95 -6.46 -0.19
CA TYR A 200 14.92 -5.03 0.10
C TYR A 200 16.23 -4.52 0.73
N PRO A 201 17.36 -4.58 0.01
CA PRO A 201 18.69 -4.31 0.58
C PRO A 201 18.91 -2.87 1.07
N TYR A 202 18.07 -1.92 0.62
CA TYR A 202 18.17 -0.50 0.98
C TYR A 202 17.04 -0.02 1.91
N SER A 203 16.26 -0.94 2.48
CA SER A 203 15.17 -0.57 3.39
C SER A 203 15.68 0.06 4.68
N ALA A 204 14.97 1.08 5.16
CA ALA A 204 15.20 1.66 6.49
C ALA A 204 14.85 0.66 7.64
N MET A 205 14.12 -0.42 7.35
CA MET A 205 13.72 -1.44 8.34
C MET A 205 14.74 -2.59 8.47
N ARG A 206 15.92 -2.48 7.87
CA ARG A 206 16.96 -3.52 7.92
C ARG A 206 17.36 -3.89 9.34
N GLU A 207 17.56 -2.88 10.21
CA GLU A 207 17.91 -3.10 11.61
C GLU A 207 16.86 -3.92 12.36
N ASP A 208 15.56 -3.65 12.09
CA ASP A 208 14.47 -4.39 12.73
C ASP A 208 14.47 -5.87 12.32
N PHE A 209 14.72 -6.17 11.04
CA PHE A 209 14.86 -7.55 10.57
C PHE A 209 16.08 -8.24 11.17
N ALA A 210 17.24 -7.58 11.18
CA ALA A 210 18.47 -8.12 11.77
C ALA A 210 18.28 -8.41 13.27
N LEU A 211 17.59 -7.51 13.98
CA LEU A 211 17.26 -7.70 15.39
C LEU A 211 16.35 -8.93 15.60
N LEU A 212 15.38 -9.15 14.73
CA LEU A 212 14.51 -10.33 14.79
C LEU A 212 15.29 -11.62 14.53
N ILE A 213 16.22 -11.63 13.56
CA ILE A 213 17.09 -12.78 13.27
C ILE A 213 17.94 -13.09 14.50
N MET A 214 18.63 -12.09 15.05
CA MET A 214 19.48 -12.24 16.24
C MET A 214 18.69 -12.81 17.42
N LYS A 215 17.52 -12.27 17.72
CA LYS A 215 16.67 -12.73 18.81
C LYS A 215 16.18 -14.14 18.57
N SER A 216 15.72 -14.46 17.34
CA SER A 216 15.21 -15.78 16.99
C SER A 216 16.27 -16.86 17.07
N LYS A 217 17.50 -16.61 16.59
CA LYS A 217 18.60 -17.55 16.73
C LYS A 217 18.93 -17.84 18.19
N TYR A 218 18.94 -16.80 19.03
CA TYR A 218 19.18 -16.99 20.47
C TYR A 218 18.08 -17.82 21.14
N GLU A 219 16.80 -17.53 20.89
CA GLU A 219 15.68 -18.30 21.44
C GLU A 219 15.67 -19.73 20.90
N LEU A 220 15.98 -19.93 19.63
CA LEU A 220 16.13 -21.24 19.02
C LEU A 220 17.23 -22.09 19.70
N ALA A 221 18.36 -21.47 20.02
CA ALA A 221 19.46 -22.11 20.76
C ALA A 221 19.03 -22.51 22.17
N THR A 222 18.31 -21.65 22.90
CA THR A 222 17.86 -21.93 24.27
C THR A 222 16.92 -23.14 24.34
N GLN A 223 16.12 -23.37 23.30
CA GLN A 223 15.09 -24.39 23.24
C GLN A 223 15.50 -25.65 22.48
N SER A 224 16.77 -25.72 22.09
CA SER A 224 17.31 -26.84 21.31
C SER A 224 17.54 -28.08 22.16
N ILE A 225 17.42 -29.24 21.52
CA ILE A 225 17.91 -30.51 22.07
C ILE A 225 19.42 -30.47 22.27
N GLU A 226 19.95 -31.26 23.21
CA GLU A 226 21.35 -31.18 23.61
C GLU A 226 22.33 -31.36 22.45
N GLU A 227 22.01 -32.21 21.46
CA GLU A 227 22.87 -32.51 20.30
C GLU A 227 23.07 -31.30 19.39
N LYS A 228 22.09 -30.39 19.30
CA LYS A 228 22.15 -29.18 18.45
C LYS A 228 22.46 -27.91 19.23
N LYS A 229 22.51 -28.00 20.54
CA LYS A 229 22.55 -26.82 21.41
C LYS A 229 23.86 -26.03 21.27
N LEU A 230 24.98 -26.75 21.22
CA LEU A 230 26.30 -26.11 21.06
C LEU A 230 26.41 -25.34 19.74
N GLU A 231 26.09 -25.98 18.63
CA GLU A 231 26.12 -25.38 17.28
C GLU A 231 25.22 -24.13 17.23
N ARG A 232 23.99 -24.22 17.75
CA ARG A 232 23.03 -23.12 17.71
C ARG A 232 23.42 -21.94 18.61
N TYR A 233 24.08 -22.18 19.75
CA TYR A 233 24.63 -21.09 20.56
C TYR A 233 25.81 -20.41 19.90
N GLN A 234 26.65 -21.12 19.16
CA GLN A 234 27.71 -20.55 18.35
C GLN A 234 27.13 -19.66 17.23
N ASP A 235 26.14 -20.18 16.53
CA ASP A 235 25.41 -19.44 15.47
C ASP A 235 24.74 -18.17 16.02
N ALA A 236 24.14 -18.23 17.21
CA ALA A 236 23.54 -17.07 17.86
C ALA A 236 24.58 -16.05 18.32
N GLU A 237 25.75 -16.50 18.80
CA GLU A 237 26.87 -15.63 19.16
C GLU A 237 27.41 -14.88 17.95
N ASP A 238 27.65 -15.58 16.83
CA ASP A 238 28.11 -15.00 15.57
C ASP A 238 27.13 -13.97 15.03
N GLU A 239 25.82 -14.26 15.09
CA GLU A 239 24.77 -13.31 14.69
C GLU A 239 24.77 -12.05 15.55
N CYS A 240 24.98 -12.19 16.87
CA CYS A 240 25.06 -11.03 17.76
C CYS A 240 26.28 -10.14 17.44
N TYR A 241 27.42 -10.74 17.12
CA TYR A 241 28.59 -9.97 16.67
C TYR A 241 28.33 -9.28 15.33
N GLY A 242 27.70 -9.97 14.37
CA GLY A 242 27.27 -9.41 13.09
C GLY A 242 26.36 -8.20 13.28
N PHE A 243 25.36 -8.32 14.14
CA PHE A 243 24.43 -7.24 14.47
C PHE A 243 25.14 -6.01 15.05
N ILE A 244 26.03 -6.18 16.03
CA ILE A 244 26.77 -5.08 16.64
C ILE A 244 27.69 -4.38 15.60
N ASN A 245 28.32 -5.16 14.71
CA ASN A 245 29.19 -4.61 13.69
C ASN A 245 28.42 -3.82 12.61
N GLU A 246 27.24 -4.29 12.20
CA GLU A 246 26.42 -3.62 11.20
C GLU A 246 25.67 -2.41 11.80
N TYR A 247 25.26 -2.50 13.09
CA TYR A 247 24.48 -1.47 13.77
C TYR A 247 25.10 -1.03 15.10
N PRO A 248 26.29 -0.40 15.09
CA PRO A 248 27.05 -0.06 16.31
C PRO A 248 26.31 0.93 17.24
N GLU A 249 25.44 1.78 16.66
CA GLU A 249 24.64 2.78 17.39
C GLU A 249 23.22 2.28 17.76
N SER A 250 22.95 1.00 17.53
CA SER A 250 21.65 0.42 17.84
C SER A 250 21.32 0.49 19.34
N LYS A 251 20.07 0.82 19.64
CA LYS A 251 19.54 0.74 21.01
C LYS A 251 19.53 -0.70 21.54
N SER A 252 19.56 -1.69 20.65
CA SER A 252 19.57 -3.12 20.98
C SER A 252 20.98 -3.69 21.17
N ARG A 253 22.04 -2.89 21.06
CA ARG A 253 23.42 -3.31 21.27
C ARG A 253 23.62 -3.98 22.64
N THR A 254 23.11 -3.38 23.71
CA THR A 254 23.20 -3.97 25.08
C THR A 254 22.53 -5.35 25.17
N LEU A 255 21.45 -5.58 24.42
CA LEU A 255 20.83 -6.89 24.34
C LEU A 255 21.71 -7.91 23.64
N ALA A 256 22.34 -7.51 22.51
CA ALA A 256 23.28 -8.38 21.79
C ALA A 256 24.49 -8.75 22.66
N GLU A 257 25.09 -7.78 23.37
CA GLU A 257 26.20 -8.04 24.32
C GLU A 257 25.79 -8.99 25.46
N LYS A 258 24.55 -8.89 25.97
CA LYS A 258 24.01 -9.81 26.95
C LYS A 258 23.86 -11.24 26.38
N TYR A 259 23.41 -11.37 25.14
CA TYR A 259 23.27 -12.67 24.48
C TYR A 259 24.66 -13.28 24.22
N ILE A 260 25.64 -12.54 23.73
CA ILE A 260 27.04 -13.00 23.55
C ILE A 260 27.56 -13.59 24.85
N LYS A 261 27.45 -12.85 25.97
CA LYS A 261 27.92 -13.35 27.27
C LYS A 261 27.31 -14.68 27.65
N LYS A 262 26.00 -14.81 27.47
CA LYS A 262 25.29 -16.07 27.78
C LYS A 262 25.68 -17.23 26.86
N CYS A 263 25.84 -16.96 25.56
CA CYS A 263 26.31 -17.95 24.60
C CYS A 263 27.69 -18.48 25.00
N GLN A 264 28.64 -17.59 25.33
CA GLN A 264 30.00 -17.94 25.78
C GLN A 264 30.02 -18.75 27.09
N GLU A 265 29.16 -18.44 28.05
CA GLU A 265 29.04 -19.21 29.28
C GLU A 265 28.64 -20.67 29.01
N ILE A 266 27.77 -20.89 28.02
CA ILE A 266 27.26 -22.22 27.68
C ILE A 266 28.24 -22.98 26.79
N THR A 267 28.86 -22.33 25.81
CA THR A 267 29.82 -22.95 24.89
C THR A 267 31.12 -23.36 25.61
N LYS A 268 31.61 -22.57 26.56
CA LYS A 268 32.78 -22.90 27.38
C LYS A 268 32.58 -24.08 28.34
N ASN A 269 31.36 -24.25 28.85
CA ASN A 269 31.05 -25.35 29.76
C ASN A 269 30.86 -26.69 29.04
N LYS A 270 30.80 -26.70 27.71
CA LYS A 270 30.57 -27.91 26.88
C LYS A 270 31.78 -28.28 25.99
N SER A 271 32.81 -27.45 25.93
CA SER A 271 34.10 -27.72 25.31
C SER A 271 35.09 -28.31 26.36
#